data_13ea97076f0ac53e8feb2ac16d9324a0
#
_entry.id   13ea97076f0ac53e8feb2ac16d9324a0
#
_cell.length_a   1.000
_cell.length_b   1.000
_cell.length_c   1.000
_cell.angle_alpha   90.00
_cell.angle_beta   90.00
_cell.angle_gamma   90.00
#
_symmetry.space_group_name_H-M   'P 1'
#
loop_
_entity.id
_entity.type
_entity.pdbx_description
1 polymer ?
#
loop_
_entity_poly.entity_id
_entity_poly.type
_entity_poly.pdbx_seq_one_letter_code
_entity_poly.pdbx_strand_id
1 'polypeptide(L)'
;PQTVKEGKKFGIEVTLCTNQSEVKDGINITNYEKIDRFNINEFVGIVLDESSILKSFQGKVKSQLIELFKSTPYKLSCTATPSPNDYVELGNQSEFLGIMKSSEMLAMYFTHDGGCTSKWRLKGHAQDAYWKWLASWAVVIENPKDLGYNIEGYDLPKLNVIQIIADEKEISNDILTLTERRKARKESLQQRCEKAAEIINNSNENWLVWCDLNDES
;
A
#
# COMPACT_ATOMS: atom_id res chain seq x y z
N PRO A 1 -9.26 -18.98 -1.28
CA PRO A 1 -8.59 -17.75 -0.90
C PRO A 1 -8.18 -17.77 0.58
N GLN A 2 -7.17 -17.01 0.94
CA GLN A 2 -6.62 -16.96 2.29
C GLN A 2 -7.69 -16.52 3.30
N THR A 3 -8.44 -15.46 3.02
CA THR A 3 -9.50 -14.92 3.89
C THR A 3 -10.54 -15.97 4.28
N VAL A 4 -10.94 -16.86 3.36
CA VAL A 4 -11.86 -17.97 3.68
C VAL A 4 -11.23 -18.97 4.67
N LYS A 5 -9.93 -19.24 4.51
CA LYS A 5 -9.19 -20.12 5.44
C LYS A 5 -9.04 -19.48 6.82
N GLU A 6 -8.75 -18.19 6.87
CA GLU A 6 -8.66 -17.43 8.12
C GLU A 6 -10.03 -17.36 8.83
N GLY A 7 -11.11 -17.08 8.10
CA GLY A 7 -12.46 -17.12 8.66
C GLY A 7 -12.76 -18.43 9.37
N LYS A 8 -12.42 -19.56 8.76
CA LYS A 8 -12.60 -20.89 9.37
C LYS A 8 -11.84 -21.06 10.69
N LYS A 9 -10.62 -20.50 10.80
CA LYS A 9 -9.84 -20.56 12.05
C LYS A 9 -10.55 -19.83 13.20
N PHE A 10 -11.29 -18.77 12.89
CA PHE A 10 -12.03 -17.97 13.86
C PHE A 10 -13.51 -18.39 14.01
N GLY A 11 -13.92 -19.47 13.35
CA GLY A 11 -15.31 -19.92 13.37
C GLY A 11 -16.28 -18.99 12.62
N ILE A 12 -15.76 -18.18 11.68
CA ILE A 12 -16.53 -17.22 10.88
C ILE A 12 -16.70 -17.79 9.47
N GLU A 13 -17.95 -17.89 9.00
CA GLU A 13 -18.21 -18.27 7.62
C GLU A 13 -17.95 -17.10 6.67
N VAL A 14 -17.12 -17.33 5.64
CA VAL A 14 -16.81 -16.36 4.60
C VAL A 14 -17.13 -17.00 3.24
N THR A 15 -18.00 -16.38 2.47
CA THR A 15 -18.41 -16.84 1.14
C THR A 15 -17.57 -16.12 0.07
N LEU A 16 -16.90 -16.90 -0.79
CA LEU A 16 -16.24 -16.36 -1.97
C LEU A 16 -17.27 -16.20 -3.09
N CYS A 17 -17.43 -14.97 -3.59
CA CYS A 17 -18.40 -14.62 -4.62
C CYS A 17 -17.73 -14.08 -5.87
N THR A 18 -18.25 -14.41 -7.04
CA THR A 18 -17.84 -13.88 -8.34
C THR A 18 -18.95 -13.05 -9.00
N ASN A 19 -20.16 -13.17 -8.50
CA ASN A 19 -21.36 -12.45 -8.95
C ASN A 19 -22.45 -12.47 -7.86
N GLN A 20 -23.53 -11.71 -8.09
CA GLN A 20 -24.63 -11.53 -7.15
C GLN A 20 -25.33 -12.83 -6.72
N SER A 21 -25.47 -13.81 -7.61
CA SER A 21 -26.20 -15.04 -7.29
C SER A 21 -25.51 -15.94 -6.25
N GLU A 22 -24.25 -15.70 -5.97
CA GLU A 22 -23.44 -16.44 -5.00
C GLU A 22 -23.43 -15.77 -3.61
N VAL A 23 -24.01 -14.58 -3.49
CA VAL A 23 -24.08 -13.81 -2.23
C VAL A 23 -24.95 -14.54 -1.22
N LYS A 24 -24.47 -14.60 0.01
CA LYS A 24 -25.18 -15.17 1.17
C LYS A 24 -25.22 -14.16 2.31
N ASP A 25 -26.08 -14.41 3.27
CA ASP A 25 -26.06 -13.66 4.52
C ASP A 25 -24.70 -13.80 5.21
N GLY A 26 -24.17 -12.70 5.76
CA GLY A 26 -22.88 -12.67 6.43
C GLY A 26 -21.75 -12.07 5.58
N ILE A 27 -20.55 -12.61 5.71
CA ILE A 27 -19.34 -12.07 5.07
C ILE A 27 -19.15 -12.67 3.69
N ASN A 28 -19.16 -11.80 2.67
CA ASN A 28 -18.90 -12.15 1.28
C ASN A 28 -17.59 -11.49 0.84
N ILE A 29 -16.75 -12.21 0.13
CA ILE A 29 -15.47 -11.70 -0.40
C ILE A 29 -15.44 -11.79 -1.92
N THR A 30 -14.96 -10.73 -2.56
CA THR A 30 -14.72 -10.66 -4.01
C THR A 30 -13.50 -9.82 -4.33
N ASN A 31 -13.10 -9.77 -5.59
CA ASN A 31 -12.02 -8.90 -6.07
C ASN A 31 -12.58 -7.55 -6.53
N TYR A 32 -11.77 -6.49 -6.45
CA TYR A 32 -12.12 -5.15 -6.93
C TYR A 32 -12.63 -5.12 -8.38
N GLU A 33 -12.05 -5.93 -9.26
CA GLU A 33 -12.40 -6.00 -10.68
C GLU A 33 -13.81 -6.54 -10.96
N LYS A 34 -14.42 -7.19 -9.97
CA LYS A 34 -15.75 -7.81 -10.10
C LYS A 34 -16.86 -7.02 -9.43
N ILE A 35 -16.55 -5.86 -8.87
CA ILE A 35 -17.48 -5.09 -8.04
C ILE A 35 -18.77 -4.71 -8.80
N ASP A 36 -18.67 -4.46 -10.10
CA ASP A 36 -19.80 -4.10 -10.96
C ASP A 36 -20.85 -5.25 -11.14
N ARG A 37 -20.51 -6.46 -10.68
CA ARG A 37 -21.39 -7.63 -10.76
C ARG A 37 -22.32 -7.77 -9.55
N PHE A 38 -22.27 -6.81 -8.62
CA PHE A 38 -22.98 -6.87 -7.36
C PHE A 38 -23.95 -5.68 -7.22
N ASN A 39 -25.10 -5.95 -6.62
CA ASN A 39 -26.03 -4.90 -6.20
C ASN A 39 -25.61 -4.37 -4.84
N ILE A 40 -24.92 -3.23 -4.84
CA ILE A 40 -24.32 -2.66 -3.63
C ILE A 40 -25.36 -2.28 -2.57
N ASN A 41 -26.59 -1.97 -2.96
CA ASN A 41 -27.67 -1.60 -2.04
C ASN A 41 -28.11 -2.75 -1.12
N GLU A 42 -27.73 -3.97 -1.41
CA GLU A 42 -28.01 -5.15 -0.57
C GLU A 42 -26.98 -5.35 0.55
N PHE A 43 -25.88 -4.57 0.54
CA PHE A 43 -24.83 -4.67 1.55
C PHE A 43 -24.92 -3.54 2.57
N VAL A 44 -24.91 -3.90 3.85
CA VAL A 44 -24.92 -2.95 4.95
C VAL A 44 -23.52 -2.42 5.27
N GLY A 45 -22.45 -3.10 4.84
CA GLY A 45 -21.08 -2.71 5.11
C GLY A 45 -20.12 -3.16 4.03
N ILE A 46 -19.01 -2.43 3.93
CA ILE A 46 -17.90 -2.72 3.01
C ILE A 46 -16.56 -2.61 3.73
N VAL A 47 -15.71 -3.58 3.50
CA VAL A 47 -14.30 -3.57 3.92
C VAL A 47 -13.44 -3.57 2.67
N LEU A 48 -12.60 -2.55 2.52
CA LEU A 48 -11.55 -2.53 1.50
C LEU A 48 -10.27 -3.09 2.12
N ASP A 49 -9.92 -4.30 1.73
CA ASP A 49 -8.61 -4.89 2.03
C ASP A 49 -7.60 -4.40 0.99
N GLU A 50 -6.39 -4.07 1.41
CA GLU A 50 -5.39 -3.36 0.58
C GLU A 50 -5.95 -2.07 -0.03
N SER A 51 -6.59 -1.25 0.82
CA SER A 51 -7.24 0.00 0.40
C SER A 51 -6.28 1.05 -0.17
N SER A 52 -4.97 0.75 -0.26
CA SER A 52 -3.99 1.54 -1.03
C SER A 52 -4.38 1.74 -2.49
N ILE A 53 -5.34 0.97 -3.02
CA ILE A 53 -5.95 1.20 -4.34
C ILE A 53 -6.58 2.61 -4.45
N LEU A 54 -6.97 3.23 -3.33
CA LEU A 54 -7.50 4.59 -3.29
C LEU A 54 -6.42 5.68 -3.44
N LYS A 55 -5.13 5.35 -3.41
CA LYS A 55 -4.00 6.30 -3.42
C LYS A 55 -3.98 7.25 -4.62
N SER A 56 -4.42 6.78 -5.78
CA SER A 56 -4.37 7.58 -7.00
C SER A 56 -5.38 8.74 -6.95
N PHE A 57 -4.86 9.96 -6.98
CA PHE A 57 -5.68 11.18 -6.92
C PHE A 57 -6.66 11.29 -8.09
N GLN A 58 -6.29 10.79 -9.28
CA GLN A 58 -7.11 10.79 -10.50
C GLN A 58 -7.56 9.38 -10.91
N GLY A 59 -7.47 8.41 -10.01
CA GLY A 59 -7.77 7.03 -10.32
C GLY A 59 -9.25 6.78 -10.61
N LYS A 60 -9.53 6.19 -11.76
CA LYS A 60 -10.88 5.79 -12.18
C LYS A 60 -11.54 4.87 -11.14
N VAL A 61 -10.76 3.92 -10.63
CA VAL A 61 -11.20 2.97 -9.59
C VAL A 61 -11.55 3.66 -8.29
N LYS A 62 -10.74 4.64 -7.84
CA LYS A 62 -11.02 5.43 -6.63
C LYS A 62 -12.37 6.12 -6.73
N SER A 63 -12.60 6.89 -7.80
CA SER A 63 -13.83 7.64 -7.99
C SER A 63 -15.05 6.73 -8.07
N GLN A 64 -14.90 5.59 -8.74
CA GLN A 64 -15.93 4.56 -8.82
C GLN A 64 -16.27 3.99 -7.44
N LEU A 65 -15.28 3.59 -6.63
CA LEU A 65 -15.50 3.05 -5.29
C LEU A 65 -16.15 4.07 -4.35
N ILE A 66 -15.71 5.33 -4.37
CA ILE A 66 -16.28 6.39 -3.53
C ILE A 66 -17.76 6.61 -3.87
N GLU A 67 -18.09 6.73 -5.16
CA GLU A 67 -19.48 6.97 -5.57
C GLU A 67 -20.37 5.73 -5.34
N LEU A 68 -19.86 4.55 -5.66
CA LEU A 68 -20.59 3.29 -5.53
C LEU A 68 -21.00 3.00 -4.08
N PHE A 69 -20.09 3.24 -3.13
CA PHE A 69 -20.33 2.97 -1.71
C PHE A 69 -20.73 4.22 -0.90
N LYS A 70 -21.10 5.31 -1.55
CA LYS A 70 -21.42 6.57 -0.89
C LYS A 70 -22.51 6.43 0.18
N SER A 71 -23.55 5.66 -0.10
CA SER A 71 -24.69 5.42 0.79
C SER A 71 -24.52 4.22 1.73
N THR A 72 -23.43 3.45 1.61
CA THR A 72 -23.20 2.29 2.47
C THR A 72 -22.92 2.74 3.91
N PRO A 73 -23.70 2.26 4.90
CA PRO A 73 -23.63 2.77 6.28
C PRO A 73 -22.31 2.48 6.97
N TYR A 74 -21.77 1.27 6.81
CA TYR A 74 -20.55 0.84 7.50
C TYR A 74 -19.42 0.66 6.50
N LYS A 75 -18.32 1.36 6.73
CA LYS A 75 -17.15 1.35 5.85
C LYS A 75 -15.87 1.17 6.66
N LEU A 76 -14.97 0.32 6.17
CA LEU A 76 -13.65 0.12 6.74
C LEU A 76 -12.62 0.08 5.62
N SER A 77 -11.51 0.78 5.82
CA SER A 77 -10.33 0.76 4.95
C SER A 77 -9.17 0.13 5.71
N CYS A 78 -8.60 -0.96 5.18
CA CYS A 78 -7.47 -1.65 5.75
C CYS A 78 -6.29 -1.60 4.78
N THR A 79 -5.13 -1.13 5.21
CA THR A 79 -3.90 -1.15 4.42
C THR A 79 -2.67 -0.96 5.29
N ALA A 80 -1.57 -1.59 4.93
CA ALA A 80 -0.26 -1.34 5.52
C ALA A 80 0.40 -0.06 4.97
N THR A 81 -0.07 0.46 3.83
CA THR A 81 0.51 1.63 3.15
C THR A 81 -0.57 2.67 2.82
N PRO A 82 -1.13 3.36 3.84
CA PRO A 82 -2.26 4.28 3.64
C PRO A 82 -1.90 5.52 2.82
N SER A 83 -0.63 5.96 2.87
CA SER A 83 -0.11 7.14 2.14
C SER A 83 1.34 6.91 1.71
N PRO A 84 1.58 6.00 0.75
CA PRO A 84 2.94 5.57 0.41
C PRO A 84 3.81 6.69 -0.20
N ASN A 85 3.22 7.71 -0.79
CA ASN A 85 3.97 8.79 -1.44
C ASN A 85 3.82 10.14 -0.71
N ASP A 86 2.61 10.48 -0.26
CA ASP A 86 2.33 11.78 0.34
C ASP A 86 1.10 11.70 1.26
N TYR A 87 1.08 12.47 2.33
CA TYR A 87 -0.05 12.58 3.26
C TYR A 87 -1.36 13.04 2.60
N VAL A 88 -1.31 13.69 1.45
CA VAL A 88 -2.51 14.08 0.68
C VAL A 88 -3.35 12.87 0.26
N GLU A 89 -2.74 11.69 0.13
CA GLU A 89 -3.42 10.45 -0.23
C GLU A 89 -4.43 10.00 0.83
N LEU A 90 -4.22 10.39 2.10
CA LEU A 90 -5.17 10.14 3.20
C LEU A 90 -6.52 10.83 3.00
N GLY A 91 -6.56 11.91 2.23
CA GLY A 91 -7.81 12.55 1.83
C GLY A 91 -8.74 11.61 1.05
N ASN A 92 -8.18 10.72 0.24
CA ASN A 92 -8.96 9.74 -0.51
C ASN A 92 -9.57 8.66 0.40
N GLN A 93 -8.83 8.24 1.43
CA GLN A 93 -9.34 7.34 2.47
C GLN A 93 -10.48 7.99 3.25
N SER A 94 -10.26 9.24 3.68
CA SER A 94 -11.27 10.04 4.39
C SER A 94 -12.56 10.24 3.55
N GLU A 95 -12.42 10.51 2.26
CA GLU A 95 -13.54 10.71 1.35
C GLU A 95 -14.33 9.41 1.13
N PHE A 96 -13.65 8.28 0.95
CA PHE A 96 -14.30 6.97 0.86
C PHE A 96 -15.08 6.65 2.14
N LEU A 97 -14.50 6.89 3.31
CA LEU A 97 -15.14 6.66 4.61
C LEU A 97 -16.29 7.65 4.90
N GLY A 98 -16.40 8.73 4.13
CA GLY A 98 -17.42 9.75 4.32
C GLY A 98 -17.14 10.73 5.47
N ILE A 99 -15.87 10.84 5.89
CA ILE A 99 -15.43 11.73 6.98
C ILE A 99 -15.30 13.17 6.49
N MET A 100 -14.52 13.38 5.40
CA MET A 100 -14.25 14.69 4.82
C MET A 100 -13.85 14.49 3.37
N LYS A 101 -14.26 15.41 2.47
CA LYS A 101 -13.79 15.37 1.09
C LYS A 101 -12.30 15.67 1.00
N SER A 102 -11.62 15.01 0.07
CA SER A 102 -10.19 15.23 -0.17
C SER A 102 -9.87 16.71 -0.46
N SER A 103 -10.72 17.41 -1.22
CA SER A 103 -10.58 18.84 -1.51
C SER A 103 -10.72 19.72 -0.25
N GLU A 104 -11.60 19.37 0.67
CA GLU A 104 -11.78 20.09 1.94
C GLU A 104 -10.56 19.89 2.85
N MET A 105 -10.06 18.67 2.94
CA MET A 105 -8.82 18.37 3.67
C MET A 105 -7.64 19.17 3.14
N LEU A 106 -7.47 19.23 1.82
CA LEU A 106 -6.41 20.02 1.19
C LEU A 106 -6.56 21.51 1.51
N ALA A 107 -7.73 22.07 1.36
CA ALA A 107 -7.98 23.49 1.66
C ALA A 107 -7.71 23.84 3.12
N MET A 108 -8.06 22.93 4.03
CA MET A 108 -7.93 23.15 5.46
C MET A 108 -6.48 23.02 5.93
N TYR A 109 -5.80 21.95 5.57
CA TYR A 109 -4.51 21.58 6.17
C TYR A 109 -3.30 21.77 5.27
N PHE A 110 -3.47 21.86 3.95
CA PHE A 110 -2.36 21.90 3.01
C PHE A 110 -2.27 23.22 2.25
N THR A 111 -1.10 23.50 1.72
CA THR A 111 -0.81 24.61 0.81
C THR A 111 0.03 24.12 -0.34
N HIS A 112 -0.02 24.81 -1.48
CA HIS A 112 0.90 24.51 -2.58
C HIS A 112 2.35 24.82 -2.16
N ASP A 113 3.27 23.98 -2.59
CA ASP A 113 4.69 24.23 -2.40
C ASP A 113 5.14 25.35 -3.35
N GLY A 114 5.77 26.40 -2.78
CA GLY A 114 6.00 27.69 -3.40
C GLY A 114 6.81 27.69 -4.70
N GLY A 115 6.24 27.23 -5.77
CA GLY A 115 6.81 27.16 -7.13
C GLY A 115 6.25 26.03 -7.96
N CYS A 116 5.49 25.10 -7.35
CA CYS A 116 4.86 23.97 -8.05
C CYS A 116 3.42 23.77 -7.56
N THR A 117 2.47 24.09 -8.41
CA THR A 117 1.03 23.93 -8.10
C THR A 117 0.58 22.46 -8.00
N SER A 118 1.41 21.52 -8.43
CA SER A 118 1.12 20.08 -8.34
C SER A 118 1.58 19.45 -7.02
N LYS A 119 2.42 20.13 -6.24
CA LYS A 119 2.94 19.63 -4.97
C LYS A 119 2.23 20.31 -3.81
N TRP A 120 1.79 19.48 -2.87
CA TRP A 120 1.14 19.93 -1.66
C TRP A 120 2.08 19.77 -0.46
N ARG A 121 2.01 20.70 0.47
CA ARG A 121 2.76 20.67 1.72
C ARG A 121 1.80 20.95 2.88
N LEU A 122 1.92 20.18 3.94
CA LEU A 122 1.18 20.42 5.18
C LEU A 122 1.57 21.78 5.77
N LYS A 123 0.58 22.63 6.08
CA LYS A 123 0.80 23.94 6.70
C LYS A 123 1.40 23.74 8.09
N GLY A 124 2.48 24.46 8.43
CA GLY A 124 3.15 24.31 9.72
C GLY A 124 2.23 24.55 10.92
N HIS A 125 1.39 25.58 10.84
CA HIS A 125 0.42 25.90 11.91
C HIS A 125 -0.79 24.93 11.96
N ALA A 126 -1.01 24.11 10.94
CA ALA A 126 -2.11 23.16 10.88
C ALA A 126 -1.69 21.73 11.26
N GLN A 127 -0.41 21.49 11.55
CA GLN A 127 0.16 20.16 11.78
C GLN A 127 -0.55 19.42 12.92
N ASP A 128 -0.65 20.05 14.08
CA ASP A 128 -1.30 19.45 15.24
C ASP A 128 -2.80 19.18 15.01
N ALA A 129 -3.48 20.11 14.31
CA ALA A 129 -4.89 19.96 14.00
C ALA A 129 -5.11 18.81 13.00
N TYR A 130 -4.23 18.66 12.01
CA TYR A 130 -4.27 17.56 11.05
C TYR A 130 -4.10 16.19 11.72
N TRP A 131 -3.11 16.04 12.58
CA TRP A 131 -2.87 14.76 13.28
C TRP A 131 -3.98 14.42 14.27
N LYS A 132 -4.55 15.42 14.96
CA LYS A 132 -5.73 15.22 15.82
C LYS A 132 -6.95 14.79 15.01
N TRP A 133 -7.17 15.42 13.85
CA TRP A 133 -8.24 15.03 12.95
C TRP A 133 -8.03 13.60 12.43
N LEU A 134 -6.83 13.24 12.02
CA LEU A 134 -6.52 11.87 11.56
C LEU A 134 -6.77 10.85 12.67
N ALA A 135 -6.28 11.09 13.86
CA ALA A 135 -6.45 10.21 15.01
C ALA A 135 -7.91 10.05 15.48
N SER A 136 -8.82 10.94 15.05
CA SER A 136 -10.24 10.84 15.39
C SER A 136 -10.99 9.75 14.61
N TRP A 137 -10.45 9.27 13.51
CA TRP A 137 -11.10 8.26 12.65
C TRP A 137 -10.16 7.16 12.14
N ALA A 138 -8.86 7.28 12.29
CA ALA A 138 -7.87 6.31 11.84
C ALA A 138 -7.09 5.75 13.03
N VAL A 139 -6.70 4.48 12.92
CA VAL A 139 -5.86 3.77 13.88
C VAL A 139 -4.67 3.19 13.14
N VAL A 140 -3.47 3.34 13.71
CA VAL A 140 -2.24 2.71 13.27
C VAL A 140 -1.87 1.62 14.27
N ILE A 141 -1.64 0.42 13.77
CA ILE A 141 -1.21 -0.73 14.57
C ILE A 141 0.05 -1.27 13.90
N GLU A 142 1.19 -1.18 14.57
CA GLU A 142 2.47 -1.65 14.05
C GLU A 142 2.76 -3.08 14.51
N ASN A 143 2.36 -3.40 15.73
CA ASN A 143 2.51 -4.75 16.27
C ASN A 143 1.40 -5.08 17.28
N PRO A 144 1.24 -6.36 17.68
CA PRO A 144 0.22 -6.78 18.63
C PRO A 144 0.31 -6.11 20.00
N LYS A 145 1.49 -5.59 20.39
CA LYS A 145 1.72 -4.86 21.64
C LYS A 145 0.90 -3.58 21.70
N ASP A 146 0.64 -2.93 20.58
CA ASP A 146 -0.20 -1.71 20.52
C ASP A 146 -1.63 -1.97 20.98
N LEU A 147 -2.05 -3.24 20.91
CA LEU A 147 -3.34 -3.73 21.38
C LEU A 147 -3.24 -4.43 22.75
N GLY A 148 -2.07 -4.39 23.41
CA GLY A 148 -1.84 -5.02 24.72
C GLY A 148 -1.56 -6.51 24.69
N TYR A 149 -1.31 -7.10 23.53
CA TYR A 149 -0.98 -8.53 23.39
C TYR A 149 0.53 -8.80 23.53
N ASN A 150 0.87 -10.06 23.84
CA ASN A 150 2.26 -10.51 23.82
C ASN A 150 2.81 -10.50 22.39
N ILE A 151 4.04 -10.04 22.22
CA ILE A 151 4.75 -9.95 20.93
C ILE A 151 5.64 -11.17 20.61
N GLU A 152 5.67 -12.18 21.48
CA GLU A 152 6.48 -13.37 21.27
C GLU A 152 6.12 -14.02 19.91
N GLY A 153 7.15 -14.22 19.07
CA GLY A 153 6.99 -14.72 17.71
C GLY A 153 6.68 -13.65 16.64
N TYR A 154 6.45 -12.38 17.03
CA TYR A 154 6.28 -11.26 16.09
C TYR A 154 7.50 -10.35 15.98
N ASP A 155 8.50 -10.53 16.87
CA ASP A 155 9.76 -9.81 16.78
C ASP A 155 10.59 -10.39 15.63
N LEU A 156 10.78 -9.58 14.61
CA LEU A 156 11.66 -9.94 13.50
C LEU A 156 13.13 -9.74 13.89
N PRO A 157 14.03 -10.59 13.41
CA PRO A 157 15.45 -10.38 13.58
C PRO A 157 15.86 -9.05 12.94
N LYS A 158 16.93 -8.45 13.45
CA LYS A 158 17.47 -7.22 12.87
C LYS A 158 17.83 -7.45 11.40
N LEU A 159 17.43 -6.49 10.56
CA LEU A 159 17.83 -6.49 9.16
C LEU A 159 19.36 -6.36 9.07
N ASN A 160 20.01 -7.35 8.47
CA ASN A 160 21.43 -7.31 8.17
C ASN A 160 21.60 -7.01 6.68
N VAL A 161 22.07 -5.81 6.36
CA VAL A 161 22.29 -5.37 4.98
C VAL A 161 23.76 -5.55 4.64
N ILE A 162 24.05 -6.44 3.68
CA ILE A 162 25.39 -6.69 3.17
C ILE A 162 25.45 -6.13 1.75
N GLN A 163 26.28 -5.11 1.55
CA GLN A 163 26.54 -4.57 0.23
C GLN A 163 27.61 -5.40 -0.47
N ILE A 164 27.29 -5.91 -1.66
CA ILE A 164 28.22 -6.68 -2.49
C ILE A 164 28.45 -5.91 -3.78
N ILE A 165 29.73 -5.65 -4.08
CA ILE A 165 30.15 -4.96 -5.29
C ILE A 165 30.53 -6.04 -6.32
N ALA A 166 29.92 -6.01 -7.47
CA ALA A 166 30.15 -7.00 -8.54
C ALA A 166 31.39 -6.71 -9.39
N ASP A 167 31.82 -5.44 -9.47
CA ASP A 167 32.99 -5.01 -10.24
C ASP A 167 33.77 -3.94 -9.47
N GLU A 168 35.10 -4.06 -9.46
CA GLU A 168 36.03 -3.09 -8.84
C GLU A 168 36.42 -1.93 -9.78
N LYS A 169 35.80 -1.81 -10.96
CA LYS A 169 36.05 -0.65 -11.79
C LYS A 169 35.68 0.60 -11.06
N GLU A 170 36.66 1.49 -10.88
CA GLU A 170 36.48 2.81 -10.27
C GLU A 170 35.26 3.50 -10.87
N ILE A 171 34.17 3.54 -10.09
CA ILE A 171 33.10 4.48 -10.38
C ILE A 171 33.71 5.84 -10.11
N SER A 172 33.90 6.63 -11.16
CA SER A 172 34.30 8.03 -11.00
C SER A 172 33.36 8.68 -9.97
N ASN A 173 33.91 9.42 -9.02
CA ASN A 173 33.14 10.12 -7.99
C ASN A 173 32.25 11.24 -8.55
N ASP A 174 32.08 11.30 -9.87
CA ASP A 174 31.26 12.27 -10.56
C ASP A 174 29.77 11.95 -10.34
N ILE A 175 29.00 12.97 -10.11
CA ILE A 175 27.53 12.86 -9.97
C ILE A 175 26.95 12.45 -11.34
N LEU A 176 26.69 11.16 -11.53
CA LEU A 176 26.11 10.63 -12.75
C LEU A 176 24.67 11.15 -12.93
N THR A 177 24.34 11.56 -14.15
CA THR A 177 22.97 11.85 -14.57
C THR A 177 22.11 10.58 -14.52
N LEU A 178 20.78 10.73 -14.53
CA LEU A 178 19.86 9.57 -14.56
C LEU A 178 20.11 8.67 -15.78
N THR A 179 20.48 9.24 -16.92
CA THR A 179 20.77 8.51 -18.15
C THR A 179 22.05 7.69 -18.01
N GLU A 180 23.10 8.26 -17.45
CA GLU A 180 24.37 7.58 -17.19
C GLU A 180 24.20 6.44 -16.17
N ARG A 181 23.42 6.65 -15.11
CA ARG A 181 23.08 5.59 -14.14
C ARG A 181 22.35 4.42 -14.79
N ARG A 182 21.40 4.70 -15.70
CA ARG A 182 20.68 3.65 -16.45
C ARG A 182 21.61 2.89 -17.38
N LYS A 183 22.53 3.58 -18.04
CA LYS A 183 23.54 2.98 -18.89
C LYS A 183 24.48 2.08 -18.10
N ALA A 184 25.05 2.58 -17.01
CA ALA A 184 25.94 1.80 -16.13
C ALA A 184 25.24 0.54 -15.58
N ARG A 185 23.96 0.63 -15.22
CA ARG A 185 23.16 -0.52 -14.80
C ARG A 185 23.03 -1.60 -15.88
N LYS A 186 22.84 -1.21 -17.14
CA LYS A 186 22.76 -2.16 -18.26
C LYS A 186 24.11 -2.78 -18.55
N GLU A 187 25.17 -2.00 -18.52
CA GLU A 187 26.53 -2.47 -18.80
C GLU A 187 27.07 -3.43 -17.74
N SER A 188 26.68 -3.26 -16.47
CA SER A 188 27.07 -4.14 -15.36
C SER A 188 26.13 -5.33 -15.15
N LEU A 189 25.10 -5.53 -15.98
CA LEU A 189 24.06 -6.52 -15.80
C LEU A 189 24.61 -7.93 -15.65
N GLN A 190 25.42 -8.37 -16.59
CA GLN A 190 25.98 -9.73 -16.61
C GLN A 190 26.80 -10.02 -15.34
N GLN A 191 27.69 -9.10 -14.96
CA GLN A 191 28.56 -9.26 -13.78
C GLN A 191 27.75 -9.32 -12.50
N ARG A 192 26.69 -8.51 -12.35
CA ARG A 192 25.80 -8.56 -11.21
C ARG A 192 25.01 -9.85 -11.10
N CYS A 193 24.49 -10.34 -12.23
CA CYS A 193 23.77 -11.63 -12.28
C CYS A 193 24.69 -12.79 -11.97
N GLU A 194 25.91 -12.83 -12.53
CA GLU A 194 26.90 -13.87 -12.25
C GLU A 194 27.28 -13.87 -10.76
N LYS A 195 27.49 -12.68 -10.17
CA LYS A 195 27.83 -12.57 -8.74
C LYS A 195 26.68 -13.01 -7.84
N ALA A 196 25.45 -12.65 -8.18
CA ALA A 196 24.27 -13.11 -7.46
C ALA A 196 24.12 -14.65 -7.56
N ALA A 197 24.27 -15.21 -8.75
CA ALA A 197 24.20 -16.65 -8.97
C ALA A 197 25.31 -17.41 -8.20
N GLU A 198 26.53 -16.87 -8.16
CA GLU A 198 27.62 -17.45 -7.36
C GLU A 198 27.24 -17.55 -5.89
N ILE A 199 26.69 -16.48 -5.31
CA ILE A 199 26.30 -16.44 -3.90
C ILE A 199 25.18 -17.44 -3.61
N ILE A 200 24.15 -17.47 -4.45
CA ILE A 200 23.01 -18.35 -4.32
C ILE A 200 23.45 -19.83 -4.41
N ASN A 201 24.27 -20.17 -5.41
CA ASN A 201 24.71 -21.54 -5.66
C ASN A 201 25.67 -22.07 -4.59
N ASN A 202 26.35 -21.18 -3.87
CA ASN A 202 27.21 -21.53 -2.74
C ASN A 202 26.46 -21.64 -1.41
N SER A 203 25.15 -21.44 -1.39
CA SER A 203 24.29 -21.54 -0.22
C SER A 203 23.30 -22.70 -0.36
N ASN A 204 22.99 -23.36 0.76
CA ASN A 204 21.91 -24.35 0.86
C ASN A 204 20.59 -23.74 1.35
N GLU A 205 20.50 -22.41 1.42
CA GLU A 205 19.32 -21.70 1.91
C GLU A 205 18.35 -21.35 0.79
N ASN A 206 17.10 -21.04 1.15
CA ASN A 206 16.12 -20.51 0.21
C ASN A 206 16.35 -19.02 0.01
N TRP A 207 16.42 -18.60 -1.25
CA TRP A 207 16.65 -17.20 -1.62
C TRP A 207 15.42 -16.59 -2.27
N LEU A 208 15.14 -15.33 -1.94
CA LEU A 208 14.22 -14.47 -2.68
C LEU A 208 15.04 -13.41 -3.39
N VAL A 209 15.02 -13.42 -4.71
CA VAL A 209 15.80 -12.50 -5.54
C VAL A 209 14.88 -11.43 -6.13
N TRP A 210 15.21 -10.17 -5.89
CA TRP A 210 14.52 -9.03 -6.48
C TRP A 210 15.34 -8.49 -7.65
N CYS A 211 14.73 -8.46 -8.82
CA CYS A 211 15.32 -7.92 -10.04
C CYS A 211 14.71 -6.56 -10.38
N ASP A 212 15.53 -5.61 -10.80
CA ASP A 212 15.10 -4.28 -11.21
C ASP A 212 14.85 -4.21 -12.73
N LEU A 213 15.61 -4.98 -13.50
CA LEU A 213 15.46 -5.08 -14.96
C LEU A 213 14.92 -6.47 -15.34
N ASN A 214 14.08 -6.53 -16.36
CA ASN A 214 13.54 -7.81 -16.86
C ASN A 214 14.64 -8.77 -17.31
N ASP A 215 15.76 -8.24 -17.80
CA ASP A 215 16.91 -9.03 -18.28
C ASP A 215 17.76 -9.61 -17.11
N GLU A 216 17.43 -9.30 -15.86
CA GLU A 216 18.07 -9.84 -14.65
C GLU A 216 17.38 -11.13 -14.12
N SER A 217 16.20 -11.47 -14.64
CA SER A 217 15.38 -12.59 -14.17
C SER A 217 15.61 -13.89 -14.93
#